data_2a4369941886172240b011ce7cdda298
#
_entry.id   2a4369941886172240b011ce7cdda298
#
_cell.length_a   1.000
_cell.length_b   1.000
_cell.length_c   1.000
_cell.angle_alpha   90.00
_cell.angle_beta   90.00
_cell.angle_gamma   90.00
#
_symmetry.space_group_name_H-M   'P 1'
#
loop_
_entity.id
_entity.type
_entity.pdbx_description
1 polymer ?
#
loop_
_entity_poly.entity_id
_entity_poly.type
_entity_poly.pdbx_seq_one_letter_code
_entity_poly.pdbx_strand_id
1 'polypeptide(L)'
;LEQDAYPEVNDLVQKYYDYMSAGDVDGLASVEDQISEEEQNRILRSKDLVEGYQNISCYTKKGLEEGSYLVFVYYELKFAQIDTPAPGLSPLYVYTNDEGNLVVFNGEASDELNAYVEKAAQEDDVMALREEVKTKYEEAKAADENLAKQEERYLKIAQDSTAAEENTEEAAPEENAEEQPAEENQEEVQEEPAQEETPAEDTGSATAQNRATRFKESVRLRADASTDAEYLGTAYQGESVTQIESYDNGWSKISYNGKECYCMTEYLE
;
A
#
# COMPACT_ATOMS: atom_id res chain seq x y z
N LEU A 1 -23.00 0.35 9.68
CA LEU A 1 -21.99 -0.65 10.12
C LEU A 1 -22.56 -1.54 11.21
N GLU A 2 -22.33 -2.85 11.10
CA GLU A 2 -22.71 -3.85 12.09
C GLU A 2 -21.45 -4.40 12.73
N GLN A 3 -21.24 -4.10 14.01
CA GLN A 3 -20.04 -4.52 14.71
C GLN A 3 -20.15 -5.99 15.15
N ASP A 4 -19.17 -6.81 14.77
CA ASP A 4 -18.99 -8.23 15.15
C ASP A 4 -20.25 -9.10 14.96
N ALA A 5 -21.14 -8.70 14.01
CA ALA A 5 -22.44 -9.29 13.83
C ALA A 5 -22.44 -10.62 13.05
N TYR A 6 -21.35 -10.94 12.34
CA TYR A 6 -21.21 -12.11 11.46
C TYR A 6 -20.09 -13.02 11.95
N PRO A 7 -20.38 -14.03 12.81
CA PRO A 7 -19.36 -14.86 13.45
C PRO A 7 -18.40 -15.55 12.47
N GLU A 8 -18.91 -16.06 11.34
CA GLU A 8 -18.11 -16.72 10.30
C GLU A 8 -17.15 -15.76 9.58
N VAL A 9 -17.56 -14.48 9.38
CA VAL A 9 -16.69 -13.43 8.85
C VAL A 9 -15.63 -13.05 9.89
N ASN A 10 -16.03 -12.91 11.15
CA ASN A 10 -15.11 -12.58 12.24
C ASN A 10 -14.04 -13.67 12.42
N ASP A 11 -14.44 -14.95 12.36
CA ASP A 11 -13.52 -16.10 12.45
C ASP A 11 -12.54 -16.13 11.26
N LEU A 12 -12.99 -15.81 10.06
CA LEU A 12 -12.13 -15.68 8.88
C LEU A 12 -11.11 -14.55 9.05
N VAL A 13 -11.57 -13.37 9.43
CA VAL A 13 -10.72 -12.19 9.66
C VAL A 13 -9.70 -12.45 10.75
N GLN A 14 -10.08 -13.10 11.85
CA GLN A 14 -9.14 -13.47 12.90
C GLN A 14 -8.02 -14.37 12.36
N LYS A 15 -8.36 -15.43 11.61
CA LYS A 15 -7.38 -16.35 11.00
C LYS A 15 -6.46 -15.62 10.02
N TYR A 16 -7.01 -14.72 9.21
CA TYR A 16 -6.25 -13.91 8.27
C TYR A 16 -5.14 -13.12 8.99
N TYR A 17 -5.47 -12.41 10.06
CA TYR A 17 -4.48 -11.63 10.82
C TYR A 17 -3.52 -12.50 11.64
N ASP A 18 -3.98 -13.67 12.14
CA ASP A 18 -3.12 -14.64 12.81
C ASP A 18 -2.05 -15.19 11.86
N TYR A 19 -2.43 -15.56 10.63
CA TYR A 19 -1.50 -16.04 9.61
C TYR A 19 -0.55 -14.93 9.13
N MET A 20 -1.06 -13.71 8.93
CA MET A 20 -0.22 -12.56 8.58
C MET A 20 0.88 -12.34 9.62
N SER A 21 0.54 -12.29 10.91
CA SER A 21 1.50 -12.05 11.99
C SER A 21 2.51 -13.20 12.15
N ALA A 22 2.08 -14.43 11.90
CA ALA A 22 2.95 -15.60 11.94
C ALA A 22 3.88 -15.72 10.73
N GLY A 23 3.61 -14.97 9.65
CA GLY A 23 4.28 -15.16 8.36
C GLY A 23 3.91 -16.51 7.71
N ASP A 24 2.72 -17.04 8.03
CA ASP A 24 2.21 -18.31 7.52
C ASP A 24 1.52 -18.10 6.16
N VAL A 25 2.33 -18.14 5.11
CA VAL A 25 1.88 -17.97 3.72
C VAL A 25 0.90 -19.06 3.29
N ASP A 26 1.13 -20.32 3.72
CA ASP A 26 0.23 -21.44 3.40
C ASP A 26 -1.12 -21.28 4.09
N GLY A 27 -1.10 -20.81 5.34
CA GLY A 27 -2.29 -20.45 6.10
C GLY A 27 -3.07 -19.33 5.40
N LEU A 28 -2.41 -18.27 4.97
CA LEU A 28 -3.03 -17.18 4.22
C LEU A 28 -3.67 -17.66 2.91
N ALA A 29 -2.96 -18.48 2.12
CA ALA A 29 -3.50 -19.06 0.90
C ALA A 29 -4.75 -19.94 1.12
N SER A 30 -5.02 -20.36 2.37
CA SER A 30 -6.24 -21.09 2.72
C SER A 30 -7.45 -20.21 3.02
N VAL A 31 -7.24 -18.90 3.22
CA VAL A 31 -8.27 -17.92 3.61
C VAL A 31 -8.41 -16.76 2.62
N GLU A 32 -7.52 -16.66 1.64
CA GLU A 32 -7.57 -15.71 0.52
C GLU A 32 -7.85 -16.43 -0.78
N ASP A 33 -8.41 -15.72 -1.74
CA ASP A 33 -8.64 -16.26 -3.08
C ASP A 33 -7.35 -16.36 -3.91
N GLN A 34 -6.39 -15.49 -3.65
CA GLN A 34 -5.04 -15.52 -4.22
C GLN A 34 -4.05 -14.75 -3.33
N ILE A 35 -2.79 -15.09 -3.41
CA ILE A 35 -1.69 -14.39 -2.76
C ILE A 35 -0.54 -14.21 -3.75
N SER A 36 -0.13 -12.98 -4.02
CA SER A 36 0.96 -12.67 -4.93
C SER A 36 2.33 -12.99 -4.31
N GLU A 37 3.35 -13.24 -5.15
CA GLU A 37 4.73 -13.42 -4.67
C GLU A 37 5.25 -12.18 -3.93
N GLU A 38 4.86 -10.99 -4.39
CA GLU A 38 5.19 -9.73 -3.74
C GLU A 38 4.64 -9.66 -2.32
N GLU A 39 3.38 -10.02 -2.13
CA GLU A 39 2.74 -10.06 -0.83
C GLU A 39 3.36 -11.09 0.10
N GLN A 40 3.63 -12.29 -0.39
CA GLN A 40 4.37 -13.31 0.36
C GLN A 40 5.71 -12.78 0.85
N ASN A 41 6.49 -12.15 -0.03
CA ASN A 41 7.78 -11.56 0.31
C ASN A 41 7.64 -10.43 1.34
N ARG A 42 6.64 -9.56 1.21
CA ARG A 42 6.34 -8.49 2.16
C ARG A 42 6.05 -9.05 3.55
N ILE A 43 5.20 -10.07 3.65
CA ILE A 43 4.83 -10.73 4.90
C ILE A 43 6.06 -11.37 5.54
N LEU A 44 6.85 -12.13 4.79
CA LEU A 44 8.05 -12.79 5.28
C LEU A 44 9.12 -11.81 5.77
N ARG A 45 9.26 -10.64 5.14
CA ARG A 45 10.22 -9.61 5.56
C ARG A 45 9.76 -8.83 6.80
N SER A 46 8.46 -8.67 6.98
CA SER A 46 7.90 -7.91 8.10
C SER A 46 7.65 -8.72 9.35
N LYS A 47 7.65 -10.06 9.28
CA LYS A 47 7.30 -10.95 10.40
C LYS A 47 8.12 -10.73 11.67
N ASP A 48 9.40 -10.36 11.55
CA ASP A 48 10.27 -10.11 12.70
C ASP A 48 10.03 -8.72 13.35
N LEU A 49 9.28 -7.85 12.68
CA LEU A 49 8.91 -6.52 13.18
C LEU A 49 7.53 -6.51 13.84
N VAL A 50 6.70 -7.50 13.57
CA VAL A 50 5.32 -7.59 14.04
C VAL A 50 5.20 -8.75 15.03
N GLU A 51 4.76 -8.46 16.26
CA GLU A 51 4.42 -9.50 17.24
C GLU A 51 3.02 -10.06 16.99
N GLY A 52 2.11 -9.25 16.47
CA GLY A 52 0.74 -9.68 16.16
C GLY A 52 -0.25 -8.54 16.05
N TYR A 53 -1.48 -8.92 15.75
CA TYR A 53 -2.64 -8.06 15.76
C TYR A 53 -3.54 -8.42 16.93
N GLN A 54 -3.97 -7.43 17.68
CA GLN A 54 -4.81 -7.63 18.86
C GLN A 54 -6.04 -6.71 18.81
N ASN A 55 -7.03 -6.99 19.67
CA ASN A 55 -8.27 -6.23 19.76
C ASN A 55 -8.99 -6.06 18.41
N ILE A 56 -8.98 -7.15 17.60
CA ILE A 56 -9.62 -7.17 16.28
C ILE A 56 -11.13 -7.05 16.47
N SER A 57 -11.75 -6.11 15.74
CA SER A 57 -13.20 -5.93 15.66
C SER A 57 -13.63 -5.69 14.21
N CYS A 58 -14.65 -6.40 13.76
CA CYS A 58 -15.17 -6.34 12.41
C CYS A 58 -16.39 -5.42 12.32
N TYR A 59 -16.30 -4.36 11.56
CA TYR A 59 -17.42 -3.44 11.25
C TYR A 59 -17.88 -3.72 9.83
N THR A 60 -18.99 -4.44 9.70
CA THR A 60 -19.40 -5.11 8.47
C THR A 60 -20.57 -4.40 7.79
N LYS A 61 -20.49 -4.28 6.47
CA LYS A 61 -21.60 -3.99 5.54
C LYS A 61 -21.78 -5.18 4.61
N LYS A 62 -22.99 -5.37 4.09
CA LYS A 62 -23.22 -6.37 3.03
C LYS A 62 -22.47 -5.95 1.77
N GLY A 63 -21.88 -6.90 1.05
CA GLY A 63 -21.20 -6.65 -0.20
C GLY A 63 -22.15 -6.49 -1.40
N LEU A 64 -21.58 -6.49 -2.61
CA LEU A 64 -22.35 -6.33 -3.85
C LEU A 64 -23.24 -7.55 -4.14
N GLU A 65 -22.77 -8.73 -3.78
CA GLU A 65 -23.44 -10.01 -4.09
C GLU A 65 -23.96 -10.68 -2.81
N GLU A 66 -24.91 -11.60 -2.95
CA GLU A 66 -25.38 -12.40 -1.83
C GLU A 66 -24.23 -13.27 -1.30
N GLY A 67 -24.01 -13.24 0.01
CA GLY A 67 -22.89 -13.95 0.64
C GLY A 67 -21.55 -13.24 0.56
N SER A 68 -21.53 -11.95 0.17
CA SER A 68 -20.35 -11.11 0.25
C SER A 68 -20.49 -9.99 1.27
N TYR A 69 -19.35 -9.48 1.73
CA TYR A 69 -19.27 -8.50 2.82
C TYR A 69 -18.10 -7.53 2.59
N LEU A 70 -18.33 -6.26 2.87
CA LEU A 70 -17.27 -5.27 3.04
C LEU A 70 -17.04 -5.09 4.54
N VAL A 71 -15.84 -5.41 4.99
CA VAL A 71 -15.48 -5.43 6.42
C VAL A 71 -14.43 -4.37 6.68
N PHE A 72 -14.74 -3.37 7.48
CA PHE A 72 -13.74 -2.45 8.02
C PHE A 72 -13.23 -3.05 9.32
N VAL A 73 -12.00 -3.56 9.28
CA VAL A 73 -11.40 -4.27 10.41
C VAL A 73 -10.60 -3.29 11.25
N TYR A 74 -11.06 -3.03 12.47
CA TYR A 74 -10.23 -2.40 13.49
C TYR A 74 -9.28 -3.41 14.08
N TYR A 75 -8.05 -3.03 14.29
CA TYR A 75 -7.03 -3.81 14.98
C TYR A 75 -6.05 -2.91 15.71
N GLU A 76 -5.29 -3.49 16.60
CA GLU A 76 -4.12 -2.89 17.22
C GLU A 76 -2.88 -3.70 16.82
N LEU A 77 -2.02 -3.10 15.99
CA LEU A 77 -0.78 -3.73 15.53
C LEU A 77 0.28 -3.59 16.61
N LYS A 78 0.75 -4.72 17.12
CA LYS A 78 1.83 -4.80 18.09
C LYS A 78 3.16 -5.00 17.37
N PHE A 79 4.00 -3.99 17.41
CA PHE A 79 5.38 -4.11 16.91
C PHE A 79 6.30 -4.74 17.94
N ALA A 80 7.29 -5.50 17.45
CA ALA A 80 8.33 -6.07 18.30
C ALA A 80 9.08 -4.98 19.06
N GLN A 81 9.24 -5.18 20.38
CA GLN A 81 9.95 -4.26 21.29
C GLN A 81 9.29 -2.88 21.49
N ILE A 82 8.06 -2.70 21.05
CA ILE A 82 7.25 -1.49 21.29
C ILE A 82 6.07 -1.86 22.17
N ASP A 83 5.94 -1.22 23.33
CA ASP A 83 4.87 -1.55 24.28
C ASP A 83 3.51 -1.01 23.83
N THR A 84 3.51 0.13 23.19
CA THR A 84 2.29 0.80 22.71
C THR A 84 1.87 0.23 21.37
N PRO A 85 0.68 -0.39 21.26
CA PRO A 85 0.18 -0.89 19.98
C PRO A 85 -0.27 0.27 19.08
N ALA A 86 -0.19 0.07 17.76
CA ALA A 86 -0.67 1.01 16.74
C ALA A 86 -2.11 0.66 16.33
N PRO A 87 -3.13 1.47 16.68
CA PRO A 87 -4.46 1.30 16.17
C PRO A 87 -4.52 1.48 14.65
N GLY A 88 -5.23 0.59 13.96
CA GLY A 88 -5.40 0.62 12.51
C GLY A 88 -6.80 0.24 12.09
N LEU A 89 -7.14 0.60 10.85
CA LEU A 89 -8.39 0.24 10.20
C LEU A 89 -8.12 -0.12 8.75
N SER A 90 -8.45 -1.35 8.36
CA SER A 90 -8.27 -1.84 7.00
C SER A 90 -9.58 -2.35 6.42
N PRO A 91 -9.94 -1.98 5.19
CA PRO A 91 -11.07 -2.59 4.49
C PRO A 91 -10.65 -3.95 3.93
N LEU A 92 -11.49 -4.95 4.12
CA LEU A 92 -11.41 -6.26 3.47
C LEU A 92 -12.72 -6.52 2.75
N TYR A 93 -12.66 -7.09 1.54
CA TYR A 93 -13.82 -7.63 0.88
C TYR A 93 -13.80 -9.15 1.05
N VAL A 94 -14.89 -9.69 1.59
CA VAL A 94 -15.04 -11.12 1.86
C VAL A 94 -16.19 -11.64 1.03
N TYR A 95 -16.04 -12.79 0.39
CA TYR A 95 -17.09 -13.40 -0.41
C TYR A 95 -17.07 -14.92 -0.28
N THR A 96 -18.18 -15.54 -0.69
CA THR A 96 -18.29 -16.99 -0.75
C THR A 96 -17.81 -17.47 -2.12
N ASN A 97 -16.76 -18.28 -2.16
CA ASN A 97 -16.21 -18.85 -3.39
C ASN A 97 -17.07 -19.98 -3.96
N ASP A 98 -16.72 -20.51 -5.13
CA ASP A 98 -17.45 -21.58 -5.81
C ASP A 98 -17.54 -22.90 -5.00
N GLU A 99 -16.64 -23.09 -4.03
CA GLU A 99 -16.63 -24.24 -3.12
C GLU A 99 -17.54 -24.03 -1.91
N GLY A 100 -18.13 -22.85 -1.76
CA GLY A 100 -18.97 -22.47 -0.63
C GLY A 100 -18.22 -22.02 0.62
N ASN A 101 -16.92 -21.71 0.51
CA ASN A 101 -16.10 -21.18 1.60
C ASN A 101 -16.05 -19.66 1.57
N LEU A 102 -16.10 -19.01 2.73
CA LEU A 102 -15.76 -17.60 2.85
C LEU A 102 -14.25 -17.41 2.67
N VAL A 103 -13.87 -16.47 1.81
CA VAL A 103 -12.47 -16.10 1.54
C VAL A 103 -12.34 -14.59 1.48
N VAL A 104 -11.14 -14.08 1.80
CA VAL A 104 -10.77 -12.68 1.59
C VAL A 104 -10.42 -12.50 0.12
N PHE A 105 -11.00 -11.49 -0.52
CA PHE A 105 -10.69 -11.10 -1.88
C PHE A 105 -9.37 -10.33 -1.90
N ASN A 106 -8.42 -10.81 -2.67
CA ASN A 106 -7.10 -10.19 -2.86
C ASN A 106 -6.72 -10.07 -4.35
N GLY A 107 -7.72 -10.16 -5.23
CA GLY A 107 -7.57 -10.03 -6.66
C GLY A 107 -7.65 -8.59 -7.17
N GLU A 108 -7.59 -8.46 -8.49
CA GLU A 108 -7.87 -7.21 -9.16
C GLU A 108 -9.36 -6.88 -9.09
N ALA A 109 -9.70 -5.81 -8.37
CA ALA A 109 -11.09 -5.43 -8.15
C ALA A 109 -11.70 -4.84 -9.44
N SER A 110 -12.93 -5.26 -9.75
CA SER A 110 -13.72 -4.65 -10.84
C SER A 110 -14.04 -3.17 -10.55
N ASP A 111 -14.31 -2.40 -11.61
CA ASP A 111 -14.76 -1.02 -11.47
C ASP A 111 -15.99 -0.87 -10.58
N GLU A 112 -16.91 -1.84 -10.63
CA GLU A 112 -18.12 -1.85 -9.81
C GLU A 112 -17.79 -2.06 -8.32
N LEU A 113 -16.87 -3.00 -8.01
CA LEU A 113 -16.42 -3.23 -6.64
C LEU A 113 -15.67 -2.02 -6.09
N ASN A 114 -14.79 -1.43 -6.88
CA ASN A 114 -14.06 -0.23 -6.51
C ASN A 114 -15.03 0.93 -6.20
N ALA A 115 -15.98 1.20 -7.08
CA ALA A 115 -16.98 2.25 -6.87
C ALA A 115 -17.84 2.00 -5.62
N TYR A 116 -18.17 0.73 -5.34
CA TYR A 116 -18.90 0.35 -4.13
C TYR A 116 -18.08 0.62 -2.87
N VAL A 117 -16.82 0.20 -2.84
CA VAL A 117 -15.92 0.42 -1.68
C VAL A 117 -15.69 1.90 -1.44
N GLU A 118 -15.44 2.69 -2.50
CA GLU A 118 -15.28 4.13 -2.42
C GLU A 118 -16.52 4.83 -1.84
N LYS A 119 -17.71 4.45 -2.32
CA LYS A 119 -18.96 4.99 -1.81
C LYS A 119 -19.17 4.64 -0.34
N ALA A 120 -18.95 3.38 0.03
CA ALA A 120 -19.09 2.92 1.40
C ALA A 120 -18.11 3.63 2.36
N ALA A 121 -16.88 3.90 1.91
CA ALA A 121 -15.86 4.60 2.68
C ALA A 121 -16.26 6.07 3.02
N GLN A 122 -17.20 6.65 2.27
CA GLN A 122 -17.69 8.00 2.48
C GLN A 122 -19.03 8.07 3.26
N GLU A 123 -19.57 6.94 3.66
CA GLU A 123 -20.77 6.93 4.50
C GLU A 123 -20.45 7.41 5.92
N ASP A 124 -21.37 8.15 6.53
CA ASP A 124 -21.16 8.84 7.82
C ASP A 124 -20.66 7.92 8.93
N ASP A 125 -21.17 6.69 9.00
CA ASP A 125 -20.79 5.70 9.99
C ASP A 125 -19.36 5.17 9.80
N VAL A 126 -18.90 5.05 8.55
CA VAL A 126 -17.51 4.66 8.21
C VAL A 126 -16.56 5.83 8.45
N MET A 127 -16.95 7.04 8.05
CA MET A 127 -16.15 8.24 8.30
C MET A 127 -15.97 8.48 9.81
N ALA A 128 -17.02 8.30 10.62
CA ALA A 128 -16.93 8.42 12.07
C ALA A 128 -15.96 7.38 12.68
N LEU A 129 -16.02 6.11 12.22
CA LEU A 129 -15.11 5.07 12.65
C LEU A 129 -13.64 5.39 12.27
N ARG A 130 -13.40 5.87 11.05
CA ARG A 130 -12.07 6.29 10.59
C ARG A 130 -11.49 7.41 11.46
N GLU A 131 -12.30 8.43 11.77
CA GLU A 131 -11.85 9.55 12.62
C GLU A 131 -11.57 9.08 14.06
N GLU A 132 -12.38 8.17 14.60
CA GLU A 132 -12.12 7.56 15.91
C GLU A 132 -10.77 6.81 15.93
N VAL A 133 -10.53 5.97 14.93
CA VAL A 133 -9.28 5.18 14.84
C VAL A 133 -8.08 6.09 14.62
N LYS A 134 -8.20 7.10 13.77
CA LYS A 134 -7.15 8.12 13.57
C LYS A 134 -6.81 8.85 14.87
N THR A 135 -7.81 9.23 15.64
CA THR A 135 -7.59 9.88 16.95
C THR A 135 -6.82 8.96 17.91
N LYS A 136 -7.25 7.70 18.02
CA LYS A 136 -6.54 6.70 18.84
C LYS A 136 -5.09 6.50 18.39
N TYR A 137 -4.86 6.48 17.08
CA TYR A 137 -3.52 6.34 16.52
C TYR A 137 -2.62 7.54 16.83
N GLU A 138 -3.13 8.78 16.68
CA GLU A 138 -2.37 9.98 17.05
C GLU A 138 -2.08 10.05 18.55
N GLU A 139 -2.99 9.61 19.40
CA GLU A 139 -2.77 9.48 20.85
C GLU A 139 -1.68 8.46 21.17
N ALA A 140 -1.69 7.29 20.50
CA ALA A 140 -0.66 6.26 20.67
C ALA A 140 0.72 6.78 20.25
N LYS A 141 0.83 7.47 19.11
CA LYS A 141 2.08 8.10 18.65
C LYS A 141 2.58 9.20 19.59
N ALA A 142 1.67 9.99 20.15
CA ALA A 142 2.05 11.03 21.11
C ALA A 142 2.54 10.43 22.44
N ALA A 143 2.07 9.25 22.80
CA ALA A 143 2.46 8.54 24.02
C ALA A 143 3.80 7.79 23.88
N ASP A 144 4.19 7.39 22.67
CA ASP A 144 5.39 6.60 22.42
C ASP A 144 6.11 7.02 21.12
N GLU A 145 7.21 7.77 21.28
CA GLU A 145 8.03 8.23 20.14
C GLU A 145 8.68 7.08 19.36
N ASN A 146 8.85 5.90 19.96
CA ASN A 146 9.43 4.75 19.28
C ASN A 146 8.44 4.10 18.32
N LEU A 147 7.15 4.21 18.61
CA LEU A 147 6.10 3.73 17.72
C LEU A 147 6.21 4.37 16.32
N ALA A 148 6.37 5.69 16.24
CA ALA A 148 6.49 6.39 14.96
C ALA A 148 7.73 5.95 14.16
N LYS A 149 8.87 5.70 14.84
CA LYS A 149 10.10 5.23 14.19
C LYS A 149 9.98 3.80 13.68
N GLN A 150 9.31 2.94 14.45
CA GLN A 150 9.11 1.54 14.07
C GLN A 150 8.14 1.41 12.89
N GLU A 151 7.10 2.22 12.88
CA GLU A 151 6.17 2.31 11.76
C GLU A 151 6.88 2.76 10.47
N GLU A 152 7.71 3.80 10.54
CA GLU A 152 8.52 4.24 9.40
C GLU A 152 9.38 3.10 8.84
N ARG A 153 10.01 2.31 9.73
CA ARG A 153 10.79 1.14 9.34
C ARG A 153 9.94 0.07 8.68
N TYR A 154 8.76 -0.22 9.24
CA TYR A 154 7.81 -1.18 8.69
C TYR A 154 7.34 -0.76 7.28
N LEU A 155 6.98 0.52 7.12
CA LEU A 155 6.57 1.06 5.84
C LEU A 155 7.69 1.02 4.78
N LYS A 156 8.94 1.26 5.16
CA LYS A 156 10.09 1.11 4.26
C LYS A 156 10.23 -0.33 3.77
N ILE A 157 10.14 -1.32 4.65
CA ILE A 157 10.22 -2.74 4.26
C ILE A 157 9.06 -3.12 3.34
N ALA A 158 7.86 -2.61 3.59
CA ALA A 158 6.71 -2.82 2.71
C ALA A 158 6.90 -2.17 1.32
N GLN A 159 7.66 -1.08 1.23
CA GLN A 159 7.98 -0.39 -0.03
C GLN A 159 9.14 -1.04 -0.79
N ASP A 160 10.18 -1.51 -0.10
CA ASP A 160 11.34 -2.14 -0.73
C ASP A 160 11.00 -3.52 -1.36
N SER A 161 9.84 -4.10 -1.01
CA SER A 161 9.35 -5.33 -1.64
C SER A 161 8.95 -5.12 -3.11
N THR A 162 8.61 -3.90 -3.50
CA THR A 162 8.28 -3.54 -4.89
C THR A 162 9.50 -3.22 -5.76
N ALA A 163 10.68 -2.99 -5.16
CA ALA A 163 11.90 -2.60 -5.86
C ALA A 163 12.87 -3.76 -6.14
N ALA A 164 12.57 -5.00 -5.72
CA ALA A 164 13.53 -6.12 -5.73
C ALA A 164 13.49 -6.99 -6.99
N GLU A 165 12.67 -6.71 -8.00
CA GLU A 165 12.63 -7.51 -9.24
C GLU A 165 13.62 -7.10 -10.32
N GLU A 166 14.42 -6.03 -10.15
CA GLU A 166 15.39 -5.61 -11.17
C GLU A 166 16.84 -6.10 -10.95
N ASN A 167 17.15 -6.90 -9.91
CA ASN A 167 18.55 -7.26 -9.66
C ASN A 167 18.76 -8.68 -9.14
N THR A 168 18.30 -9.70 -9.87
CA THR A 168 18.74 -11.09 -9.67
C THR A 168 19.16 -11.73 -10.99
N GLU A 169 20.26 -11.25 -11.54
CA GLU A 169 21.15 -12.08 -12.37
C GLU A 169 22.60 -11.87 -11.91
N GLU A 170 23.19 -12.99 -11.49
CA GLU A 170 24.62 -13.26 -11.39
C GLU A 170 25.38 -12.84 -10.12
N ALA A 171 25.51 -13.76 -9.18
CA ALA A 171 26.79 -14.05 -8.52
C ALA A 171 26.82 -15.43 -7.86
N ALA A 172 27.41 -16.39 -8.54
CA ALA A 172 27.95 -17.59 -7.91
C ALA A 172 29.32 -17.23 -7.30
N PRO A 173 29.77 -17.90 -6.20
CA PRO A 173 30.97 -17.51 -5.50
C PRO A 173 32.21 -18.18 -6.11
N GLU A 174 33.27 -17.42 -6.35
CA GLU A 174 34.65 -17.96 -6.47
C GLU A 174 35.55 -17.34 -5.41
N GLU A 175 36.27 -18.24 -4.78
CA GLU A 175 37.29 -18.04 -3.75
C GLU A 175 38.55 -17.34 -4.25
N ASN A 176 38.98 -16.37 -3.44
CA ASN A 176 40.37 -16.12 -2.95
C ASN A 176 41.57 -16.15 -3.91
N ALA A 177 42.25 -15.02 -4.04
CA ALA A 177 43.67 -14.85 -3.68
C ALA A 177 44.26 -13.46 -4.05
N GLU A 178 44.95 -12.94 -3.08
CA GLU A 178 45.87 -11.81 -2.96
C GLU A 178 46.67 -11.38 -4.23
N GLU A 179 46.80 -10.08 -4.41
CA GLU A 179 47.99 -9.24 -4.29
C GLU A 179 47.87 -7.93 -5.12
N GLN A 180 48.17 -6.81 -4.48
CA GLN A 180 48.46 -5.49 -5.07
C GLN A 180 49.94 -5.47 -5.54
N PRO A 181 50.52 -4.41 -6.19
CA PRO A 181 49.98 -3.10 -6.60
C PRO A 181 50.51 -2.53 -7.94
N ALA A 182 50.05 -1.36 -8.25
CA ALA A 182 50.76 -0.21 -8.91
C ALA A 182 50.41 0.19 -10.34
N GLU A 183 49.92 1.39 -10.37
CA GLU A 183 50.29 2.61 -11.17
C GLU A 183 49.96 2.71 -12.66
N GLU A 184 49.26 3.75 -12.87
CA GLU A 184 49.44 4.98 -13.69
C GLU A 184 48.91 5.01 -15.15
N ASN A 185 48.06 5.99 -15.34
CA ASN A 185 48.08 7.11 -16.33
C ASN A 185 47.15 7.07 -17.57
N GLN A 186 46.25 8.02 -17.56
CA GLN A 186 45.86 8.98 -18.61
C GLN A 186 45.60 8.44 -20.05
N GLU A 187 44.49 8.76 -20.67
CA GLU A 187 44.06 10.02 -21.32
C GLU A 187 42.80 9.79 -22.16
N GLU A 188 41.94 10.77 -22.07
CA GLU A 188 40.93 11.27 -23.04
C GLU A 188 40.75 10.52 -24.36
N VAL A 189 39.47 10.35 -24.80
CA VAL A 189 38.89 11.00 -25.96
C VAL A 189 37.38 10.68 -26.07
N GLN A 190 36.58 11.72 -26.30
CA GLN A 190 35.17 11.77 -26.67
C GLN A 190 34.82 10.86 -27.85
N GLU A 191 33.62 10.30 -27.84
CA GLU A 191 32.64 10.42 -28.93
C GLU A 191 31.29 9.83 -28.52
N GLU A 192 30.25 10.69 -28.47
CA GLU A 192 28.85 10.37 -28.72
C GLU A 192 28.69 10.10 -30.24
N PRO A 193 27.74 9.38 -30.79
CA PRO A 193 26.33 9.32 -30.45
C PRO A 193 25.65 7.94 -30.73
N ALA A 194 24.46 7.73 -30.21
CA ALA A 194 23.25 7.44 -30.99
C ALA A 194 22.09 7.08 -30.05
N GLN A 195 21.08 7.91 -30.15
CA GLN A 195 19.73 7.73 -29.64
C GLN A 195 19.11 6.47 -30.25
N GLU A 196 18.51 5.67 -29.41
CA GLU A 196 17.43 4.78 -29.82
C GLU A 196 16.18 5.24 -29.06
N GLU A 197 15.28 5.86 -29.81
CA GLU A 197 14.01 6.38 -29.37
C GLU A 197 13.08 5.22 -29.02
N THR A 198 12.65 5.17 -27.76
CA THR A 198 11.37 4.52 -27.40
C THR A 198 10.29 5.60 -27.35
N PRO A 199 9.05 5.33 -27.79
CA PRO A 199 8.03 6.37 -27.99
C PRO A 199 7.62 6.96 -26.64
N ALA A 200 7.96 8.23 -26.41
CA ALA A 200 7.39 9.04 -25.36
C ALA A 200 5.91 9.26 -25.69
N GLU A 201 5.01 8.74 -24.87
CA GLU A 201 3.63 9.20 -24.86
C GLU A 201 3.62 10.65 -24.40
N ASP A 202 2.81 11.46 -25.09
CA ASP A 202 2.66 12.91 -25.01
C ASP A 202 2.30 13.39 -23.60
N THR A 203 3.28 13.47 -22.72
CA THR A 203 3.16 14.20 -21.46
C THR A 203 3.27 15.69 -21.76
N GLY A 204 2.17 16.38 -21.98
CA GLY A 204 2.10 17.80 -22.27
C GLY A 204 3.10 18.69 -21.52
N SER A 205 3.20 19.96 -21.86
CA SER A 205 4.15 20.91 -21.23
C SER A 205 3.94 20.93 -19.71
N ALA A 206 5.00 20.62 -18.94
CA ALA A 206 4.95 20.61 -17.49
C ALA A 206 5.17 22.01 -16.92
N THR A 207 4.34 22.42 -15.97
CA THR A 207 4.50 23.67 -15.22
C THR A 207 4.75 23.37 -13.75
N ALA A 208 5.94 23.76 -13.25
CA ALA A 208 6.31 23.57 -11.84
C ALA A 208 5.37 24.37 -10.91
N GLN A 209 4.81 23.72 -9.91
CA GLN A 209 3.89 24.30 -8.93
C GLN A 209 4.47 24.36 -7.53
N ASN A 210 5.05 23.26 -7.02
CA ASN A 210 5.61 23.11 -5.68
C ASN A 210 4.73 23.70 -4.57
N ARG A 211 3.42 23.45 -4.61
CA ARG A 211 2.48 23.96 -3.63
C ARG A 211 1.84 22.86 -2.79
N ALA A 212 1.71 23.11 -1.50
CA ALA A 212 0.89 22.28 -0.63
C ALA A 212 -0.60 22.51 -0.95
N THR A 213 -1.36 21.43 -1.10
CA THR A 213 -2.77 21.44 -1.40
C THR A 213 -3.46 20.24 -0.73
N ARG A 214 -4.72 19.99 -1.04
CA ARG A 214 -5.50 18.84 -0.54
C ARG A 214 -6.29 18.24 -1.68
N PHE A 215 -6.68 16.98 -1.48
CA PHE A 215 -7.61 16.35 -2.40
C PHE A 215 -9.03 16.81 -2.14
N LYS A 216 -9.72 17.25 -3.18
CA LYS A 216 -11.16 17.62 -3.14
C LYS A 216 -12.07 16.41 -3.00
N GLU A 217 -11.62 15.29 -3.56
CA GLU A 217 -12.35 14.03 -3.63
C GLU A 217 -11.35 12.89 -3.48
N SER A 218 -11.85 11.65 -3.27
CA SER A 218 -10.99 10.47 -3.32
C SER A 218 -10.52 10.24 -4.74
N VAL A 219 -9.21 10.02 -4.92
CA VAL A 219 -8.58 9.95 -6.24
C VAL A 219 -7.64 8.76 -6.34
N ARG A 220 -7.63 8.11 -7.49
CA ARG A 220 -6.65 7.06 -7.80
C ARG A 220 -5.31 7.68 -8.16
N LEU A 221 -4.28 7.25 -7.49
CA LEU A 221 -2.90 7.62 -7.75
C LEU A 221 -2.30 6.66 -8.77
N ARG A 222 -1.54 7.20 -9.72
CA ARG A 222 -0.96 6.45 -10.84
C ARG A 222 0.56 6.64 -10.88
N ALA A 223 1.25 5.68 -11.51
CA ALA A 223 2.69 5.73 -11.72
C ALA A 223 3.10 6.76 -12.79
N ASP A 224 2.17 7.13 -13.69
CA ASP A 224 2.40 8.12 -14.75
C ASP A 224 1.11 8.93 -15.04
N ALA A 225 1.23 9.98 -15.84
CA ALA A 225 0.15 10.92 -16.21
C ALA A 225 -0.83 10.31 -17.24
N SER A 226 -1.35 9.13 -16.98
CA SER A 226 -2.25 8.37 -17.85
C SER A 226 -3.25 7.54 -17.03
N THR A 227 -4.47 7.36 -17.57
CA THR A 227 -5.48 6.46 -17.01
C THR A 227 -5.11 4.98 -17.15
N ASP A 228 -4.21 4.66 -18.09
CA ASP A 228 -3.73 3.31 -18.35
C ASP A 228 -2.45 2.97 -17.57
N ALA A 229 -1.87 3.99 -16.88
CA ALA A 229 -0.71 3.78 -16.02
C ALA A 229 -1.07 2.95 -14.80
N GLU A 230 -0.07 2.30 -14.22
CA GLU A 230 -0.17 1.47 -13.03
C GLU A 230 -0.86 2.21 -11.88
N TYR A 231 -1.77 1.52 -11.21
CA TYR A 231 -2.46 2.00 -10.03
C TYR A 231 -1.57 1.87 -8.79
N LEU A 232 -1.26 2.98 -8.13
CA LEU A 232 -0.39 3.04 -6.95
C LEU A 232 -1.15 3.12 -5.63
N GLY A 233 -2.46 3.36 -5.66
CA GLY A 233 -3.27 3.50 -4.46
C GLY A 233 -4.34 4.59 -4.59
N THR A 234 -5.15 4.75 -3.54
CA THR A 234 -6.18 5.78 -3.44
C THR A 234 -5.80 6.79 -2.36
N ALA A 235 -5.80 8.08 -2.72
CA ALA A 235 -5.81 9.17 -1.75
C ALA A 235 -7.25 9.59 -1.47
N TYR A 236 -7.54 10.00 -0.25
CA TYR A 236 -8.90 10.34 0.17
C TYR A 236 -9.11 11.85 0.30
N GLN A 237 -10.37 12.26 0.18
CA GLN A 237 -10.77 13.65 0.33
C GLN A 237 -10.20 14.28 1.62
N GLY A 238 -9.67 15.49 1.50
CA GLY A 238 -9.14 16.27 2.62
C GLY A 238 -7.69 15.92 3.01
N GLU A 239 -7.10 14.86 2.48
CA GLU A 239 -5.70 14.52 2.74
C GLU A 239 -4.77 15.53 2.09
N SER A 240 -3.66 15.83 2.81
CA SER A 240 -2.67 16.82 2.37
C SER A 240 -1.71 16.21 1.36
N VAL A 241 -1.41 16.98 0.32
CA VAL A 241 -0.54 16.58 -0.78
C VAL A 241 0.29 17.77 -1.25
N THR A 242 1.47 17.54 -1.81
CA THR A 242 2.26 18.57 -2.49
C THR A 242 2.17 18.36 -3.99
N GLN A 243 1.57 19.31 -4.71
CA GLN A 243 1.58 19.34 -6.15
C GLN A 243 2.96 19.82 -6.62
N ILE A 244 3.72 18.96 -7.32
CA ILE A 244 5.07 19.26 -7.81
C ILE A 244 4.98 19.96 -9.16
N GLU A 245 4.23 19.37 -10.09
CA GLU A 245 4.06 19.86 -11.46
C GLU A 245 2.62 19.69 -11.91
N SER A 246 2.17 20.52 -12.84
CA SER A 246 0.93 20.33 -13.57
C SER A 246 1.20 20.24 -15.06
N TYR A 247 0.47 19.37 -15.74
CA TYR A 247 0.60 19.10 -17.18
C TYR A 247 -0.61 19.63 -17.95
N ASP A 248 -0.42 20.04 -19.19
CA ASP A 248 -1.49 20.58 -20.06
C ASP A 248 -2.56 19.53 -20.41
N ASN A 249 -2.23 18.23 -20.22
CA ASN A 249 -3.17 17.11 -20.40
C ASN A 249 -4.13 16.91 -19.22
N GLY A 250 -4.11 17.79 -18.21
CA GLY A 250 -4.99 17.74 -17.03
C GLY A 250 -4.49 16.87 -15.89
N TRP A 251 -3.27 16.36 -15.97
CA TRP A 251 -2.61 15.60 -14.90
C TRP A 251 -1.71 16.47 -14.04
N SER A 252 -1.42 16.02 -12.85
CA SER A 252 -0.43 16.60 -11.95
C SER A 252 0.49 15.52 -11.38
N LYS A 253 1.79 15.81 -11.38
CA LYS A 253 2.76 15.09 -10.56
C LYS A 253 2.69 15.62 -9.14
N ILE A 254 2.57 14.72 -8.19
CA ILE A 254 2.38 15.07 -6.79
C ILE A 254 3.37 14.29 -5.90
N SER A 255 3.65 14.83 -4.72
CA SER A 255 4.26 14.08 -3.62
C SER A 255 3.20 13.83 -2.56
N TYR A 256 2.86 12.57 -2.36
CA TYR A 256 1.88 12.12 -1.38
C TYR A 256 2.49 11.00 -0.52
N ASN A 257 2.47 11.16 0.80
CA ASN A 257 3.10 10.25 1.75
C ASN A 257 4.58 9.95 1.45
N GLY A 258 5.31 10.96 0.93
CA GLY A 258 6.73 10.83 0.59
C GLY A 258 7.03 10.16 -0.76
N LYS A 259 6.01 9.79 -1.53
CA LYS A 259 6.15 9.21 -2.87
C LYS A 259 5.73 10.19 -3.96
N GLU A 260 6.42 10.16 -5.09
CA GLU A 260 5.99 10.83 -6.30
C GLU A 260 5.01 9.93 -7.06
N CYS A 261 3.87 10.49 -7.41
CA CYS A 261 2.84 9.82 -8.19
C CYS A 261 2.03 10.85 -8.97
N TYR A 262 1.04 10.39 -9.72
CA TYR A 262 0.23 11.23 -10.58
C TYR A 262 -1.25 11.12 -10.25
N CYS A 263 -1.96 12.25 -10.35
CA CYS A 263 -3.41 12.30 -10.29
C CYS A 263 -3.94 13.37 -11.25
N MET A 264 -5.22 13.34 -11.55
CA MET A 264 -5.83 14.43 -12.34
C MET A 264 -5.86 15.72 -11.50
N THR A 265 -5.47 16.82 -12.12
CA THR A 265 -5.35 18.14 -11.49
C THR A 265 -6.67 18.65 -10.90
N GLU A 266 -7.79 18.26 -11.49
CA GLU A 266 -9.13 18.65 -11.03
C GLU A 266 -9.47 18.16 -9.61
N TYR A 267 -8.82 17.11 -9.13
CA TYR A 267 -9.00 16.58 -7.78
C TYR A 267 -8.15 17.30 -6.71
N LEU A 268 -7.34 18.30 -7.11
CA LEU A 268 -6.56 19.14 -6.19
C LEU A 268 -7.27 20.47 -5.92
N GLU A 269 -7.21 20.99 -4.67
CA GLU A 269 -7.73 22.32 -4.28
C GLU A 269 -6.92 23.46 -4.89
#